data_43d68586e6dd1f69bc6ed9d08bed4e2d
#
_entry.id   43d68586e6dd1f69bc6ed9d08bed4e2d
#
_cell.length_a   1.000
_cell.length_b   1.000
_cell.length_c   1.000
_cell.angle_alpha   90.00
_cell.angle_beta   90.00
_cell.angle_gamma   90.00
#
_symmetry.space_group_name_H-M   'P 1'
#
loop_
_entity.id
_entity.type
_entity.pdbx_description
1 polymer ?
#
loop_
_entity_poly.entity_id
_entity_poly.type
_entity_poly.pdbx_seq_one_letter_code
_entity_poly.pdbx_strand_id
1 'polypeptide(L)'
;MNSVVMDLQKSQEIISKYVDVPKSQVIHSLKDLKLKAPLVLKIISPDAIHKTELGGVIIVPRSEEIESSFDELVSNAKKNKLPLKGILAQEYIEGTQLIIGIKKDPTFNHVILFGLGGIFTEILNDVSIRKCPIALEEAEDMIYELKSKKLFEGFRNIQLNKELLKKSLVEISKLPQKHKNIQELDINPYILNSKAGSAVDIRIVLNYGQFS
;
A
#
# COMPACT_ATOMS: atom_id res chain seq x y z
N MET A 1 -7.15 24.95 1.46
CA MET A 1 -6.05 24.26 0.75
C MET A 1 -6.67 23.12 -0.03
N ASN A 2 -6.55 23.13 -1.36
CA ASN A 2 -7.14 22.06 -2.18
C ASN A 2 -6.19 20.86 -2.21
N SER A 3 -6.53 19.82 -1.45
CA SER A 3 -5.82 18.53 -1.53
C SER A 3 -6.47 17.65 -2.60
N VAL A 4 -5.65 16.99 -3.41
CA VAL A 4 -6.10 16.09 -4.47
C VAL A 4 -5.44 14.73 -4.30
N VAL A 5 -6.23 13.67 -4.37
CA VAL A 5 -5.72 12.30 -4.39
C VAL A 5 -5.15 12.03 -5.78
N MET A 6 -3.90 11.58 -5.82
CA MET A 6 -3.22 11.22 -7.06
C MET A 6 -3.85 9.97 -7.67
N ASP A 7 -3.85 9.91 -8.98
CA ASP A 7 -4.21 8.71 -9.75
C ASP A 7 -3.36 7.50 -9.34
N LEU A 8 -3.98 6.31 -9.35
CA LEU A 8 -3.35 5.07 -8.89
C LEU A 8 -2.09 4.72 -9.70
N GLN A 9 -2.15 4.84 -11.04
CA GLN A 9 -1.01 4.49 -11.89
C GLN A 9 0.18 5.42 -11.64
N LYS A 10 -0.09 6.72 -11.50
CA LYS A 10 0.94 7.73 -11.15
C LYS A 10 1.52 7.48 -9.77
N SER A 11 0.69 7.10 -8.80
CA SER A 11 1.16 6.75 -7.45
C SER A 11 2.10 5.56 -7.48
N GLN A 12 1.74 4.50 -8.22
CA GLN A 12 2.59 3.33 -8.40
C GLN A 12 3.89 3.66 -9.15
N GLU A 13 3.84 4.49 -10.20
CA GLU A 13 5.02 4.92 -10.94
C GLU A 13 5.99 5.72 -10.07
N ILE A 14 5.49 6.59 -9.20
CA ILE A 14 6.34 7.33 -8.26
C ILE A 14 6.98 6.39 -7.26
N ILE A 15 6.19 5.54 -6.60
CA ILE A 15 6.66 4.67 -5.52
C ILE A 15 7.60 3.58 -6.04
N SER A 16 7.42 3.10 -7.27
CA SER A 16 8.31 2.09 -7.89
C SER A 16 9.77 2.57 -8.06
N LYS A 17 10.03 3.86 -7.94
CA LYS A 17 11.39 4.43 -7.93
C LYS A 17 12.09 4.33 -6.57
N TYR A 18 11.36 3.94 -5.53
CA TYR A 18 11.84 3.86 -4.14
C TYR A 18 11.78 2.44 -3.59
N VAL A 19 10.71 1.70 -3.89
CA VAL A 19 10.49 0.32 -3.43
C VAL A 19 9.75 -0.47 -4.51
N ASP A 20 9.82 -1.79 -4.42
CA ASP A 20 9.09 -2.66 -5.35
C ASP A 20 7.58 -2.47 -5.23
N VAL A 21 6.91 -2.56 -6.37
CA VAL A 21 5.47 -2.49 -6.53
C VAL A 21 5.02 -3.70 -7.36
N PRO A 22 3.97 -4.43 -6.99
CA PRO A 22 3.50 -5.59 -7.76
C PRO A 22 3.07 -5.17 -9.17
N LYS A 23 3.29 -6.05 -10.14
CA LYS A 23 2.74 -5.85 -11.48
C LYS A 23 1.23 -5.73 -11.40
N SER A 24 0.70 -4.74 -12.09
CA SER A 24 -0.74 -4.50 -12.11
C SER A 24 -1.20 -3.99 -13.48
N GLN A 25 -2.47 -4.18 -13.76
CA GLN A 25 -3.13 -3.64 -14.95
C GLN A 25 -4.59 -3.33 -14.64
N VAL A 26 -5.11 -2.29 -15.28
CA VAL A 26 -6.55 -1.98 -15.24
C VAL A 26 -7.21 -2.75 -16.39
N ILE A 27 -8.28 -3.47 -16.08
CA ILE A 27 -9.08 -4.23 -17.02
C ILE A 27 -10.54 -3.75 -16.98
N HIS A 28 -11.19 -3.74 -18.12
CA HIS A 28 -12.62 -3.47 -18.27
C HIS A 28 -13.39 -4.74 -18.64
N SER A 29 -12.69 -5.75 -19.12
CA SER A 29 -13.20 -7.09 -19.43
C SER A 29 -12.11 -8.14 -19.20
N LEU A 30 -12.51 -9.42 -19.10
CA LEU A 30 -11.55 -10.52 -18.95
C LEU A 30 -10.61 -10.68 -20.16
N LYS A 31 -11.00 -10.19 -21.35
CA LYS A 31 -10.13 -10.22 -22.54
C LYS A 31 -8.91 -9.33 -22.41
N ASP A 32 -8.96 -8.34 -21.53
CA ASP A 32 -7.86 -7.41 -21.30
C ASP A 32 -6.79 -8.02 -20.36
N LEU A 33 -7.15 -9.09 -19.61
CA LEU A 33 -6.30 -9.65 -18.58
C LEU A 33 -5.09 -10.38 -19.16
N LYS A 34 -3.89 -9.92 -18.80
CA LYS A 34 -2.59 -10.51 -19.17
C LYS A 34 -1.88 -11.21 -18.01
N LEU A 35 -2.25 -10.85 -16.76
CA LEU A 35 -1.68 -11.46 -15.56
C LEU A 35 -2.26 -12.86 -15.35
N LYS A 36 -1.45 -13.73 -14.74
CA LYS A 36 -1.84 -15.10 -14.36
C LYS A 36 -2.03 -15.18 -12.85
N ALA A 37 -2.87 -16.10 -12.39
CA ALA A 37 -3.00 -16.39 -10.97
C ALA A 37 -1.67 -16.97 -10.39
N PRO A 38 -1.38 -16.74 -9.09
CA PRO A 38 -2.24 -16.05 -8.14
C PRO A 38 -2.24 -14.53 -8.35
N LEU A 39 -3.41 -13.91 -8.30
CA LEU A 39 -3.58 -12.47 -8.45
C LEU A 39 -4.65 -11.92 -7.50
N VAL A 40 -4.74 -10.60 -7.40
CA VAL A 40 -5.80 -9.90 -6.67
C VAL A 40 -6.57 -9.05 -7.67
N LEU A 41 -7.90 -9.15 -7.60
CA LEU A 41 -8.80 -8.27 -8.33
C LEU A 41 -9.37 -7.23 -7.36
N LYS A 42 -9.34 -5.95 -7.75
CA LYS A 42 -9.82 -4.84 -6.92
C LYS A 42 -10.72 -3.90 -7.73
N ILE A 43 -11.85 -3.50 -7.18
CA ILE A 43 -12.73 -2.48 -7.78
C ILE A 43 -12.00 -1.14 -7.85
N ILE A 44 -12.09 -0.46 -9.00
CA ILE A 44 -11.70 0.94 -9.16
C ILE A 44 -12.98 1.78 -9.19
N SER A 45 -13.22 2.52 -8.12
CA SER A 45 -14.34 3.45 -7.99
C SER A 45 -13.93 4.64 -7.15
N PRO A 46 -14.33 5.88 -7.48
CA PRO A 46 -14.06 7.06 -6.67
C PRO A 46 -14.74 7.00 -5.30
N ASP A 47 -15.86 6.27 -5.21
CA ASP A 47 -16.70 6.20 -4.00
C ASP A 47 -16.38 4.98 -3.11
N ALA A 48 -15.46 4.11 -3.54
CA ALA A 48 -15.06 2.92 -2.78
C ALA A 48 -13.90 3.25 -1.81
N ILE A 49 -14.22 3.87 -0.67
CA ILE A 49 -13.22 4.23 0.35
C ILE A 49 -12.76 3.00 1.13
N HIS A 50 -13.68 2.12 1.54
CA HIS A 50 -13.41 0.86 2.28
C HIS A 50 -13.68 -0.36 1.38
N LYS A 51 -12.85 -0.53 0.35
CA LYS A 51 -13.04 -1.56 -0.70
C LYS A 51 -13.22 -2.97 -0.14
N THR A 52 -12.45 -3.32 0.88
CA THR A 52 -12.47 -4.67 1.46
C THR A 52 -13.80 -4.97 2.13
N GLU A 53 -14.36 -4.03 2.89
CA GLU A 53 -15.66 -4.20 3.57
C GLU A 53 -16.83 -4.31 2.58
N LEU A 54 -16.68 -3.69 1.41
CA LEU A 54 -17.67 -3.73 0.33
C LEU A 54 -17.54 -4.96 -0.57
N GLY A 55 -16.66 -5.92 -0.22
CA GLY A 55 -16.34 -7.05 -1.09
C GLY A 55 -15.70 -6.62 -2.41
N GLY A 56 -14.99 -5.49 -2.40
CA GLY A 56 -14.34 -4.90 -3.58
C GLY A 56 -12.92 -5.39 -3.81
N VAL A 57 -12.44 -6.39 -3.05
CA VAL A 57 -11.12 -7.00 -3.19
C VAL A 57 -11.27 -8.52 -3.10
N ILE A 58 -10.82 -9.25 -4.11
CA ILE A 58 -10.84 -10.72 -4.15
C ILE A 58 -9.45 -11.24 -4.48
N ILE A 59 -8.93 -12.15 -3.66
CA ILE A 59 -7.73 -12.92 -3.95
C ILE A 59 -8.12 -14.11 -4.81
N VAL A 60 -7.49 -14.27 -5.95
CA VAL A 60 -7.74 -15.34 -6.92
C VAL A 60 -6.52 -16.26 -6.97
N PRO A 61 -6.54 -17.38 -6.25
CA PRO A 61 -5.40 -18.28 -6.15
C PRO A 61 -5.16 -19.09 -7.43
N ARG A 62 -6.19 -19.39 -8.20
CA ARG A 62 -6.13 -20.25 -9.40
C ARG A 62 -6.82 -19.60 -10.61
N SER A 63 -6.31 -19.91 -11.78
CA SER A 63 -6.81 -19.33 -13.04
C SER A 63 -8.27 -19.66 -13.33
N GLU A 64 -8.77 -20.82 -12.90
CA GLU A 64 -10.15 -21.27 -13.07
C GLU A 64 -11.15 -20.39 -12.30
N GLU A 65 -10.70 -19.67 -11.29
CA GLU A 65 -11.52 -18.82 -10.43
C GLU A 65 -11.59 -17.36 -10.91
N ILE A 66 -10.83 -17.01 -11.96
CA ILE A 66 -10.74 -15.61 -12.44
C ILE A 66 -12.09 -15.09 -12.90
N GLU A 67 -12.83 -15.87 -13.71
CA GLU A 67 -14.10 -15.45 -14.28
C GLU A 67 -15.15 -15.24 -13.18
N SER A 68 -15.34 -16.21 -12.30
CA SER A 68 -16.29 -16.10 -11.19
C SER A 68 -15.95 -14.95 -10.25
N SER A 69 -14.66 -14.72 -9.96
CA SER A 69 -14.21 -13.62 -9.11
C SER A 69 -14.43 -12.25 -9.77
N PHE A 70 -14.23 -12.15 -11.06
CA PHE A 70 -14.53 -10.92 -11.82
C PHE A 70 -16.02 -10.60 -11.80
N ASP A 71 -16.87 -11.57 -12.05
CA ASP A 71 -18.33 -11.42 -12.05
C ASP A 71 -18.85 -11.06 -10.63
N GLU A 72 -18.26 -11.64 -9.59
CA GLU A 72 -18.55 -11.30 -8.20
C GLU A 72 -18.23 -9.83 -7.92
N LEU A 73 -17.07 -9.33 -8.31
CA LEU A 73 -16.70 -7.92 -8.14
C LEU A 73 -17.64 -6.98 -8.86
N VAL A 74 -18.02 -7.30 -10.11
CA VAL A 74 -19.00 -6.52 -10.88
C VAL A 74 -20.35 -6.51 -10.17
N SER A 75 -20.79 -7.65 -9.64
CA SER A 75 -22.02 -7.77 -8.86
C SER A 75 -21.96 -6.94 -7.59
N ASN A 76 -20.87 -7.02 -6.83
CA ASN A 76 -20.66 -6.25 -5.60
C ASN A 76 -20.66 -4.74 -5.87
N ALA A 77 -20.02 -4.29 -6.96
CA ALA A 77 -20.06 -2.89 -7.36
C ALA A 77 -21.51 -2.41 -7.64
N LYS A 78 -22.30 -3.21 -8.37
CA LYS A 78 -23.72 -2.92 -8.66
C LYS A 78 -24.54 -2.87 -7.38
N LYS A 79 -24.41 -3.89 -6.50
CA LYS A 79 -25.12 -3.99 -5.23
C LYS A 79 -24.89 -2.77 -4.34
N ASN A 80 -23.65 -2.29 -4.29
CA ASN A 80 -23.25 -1.12 -3.50
C ASN A 80 -23.41 0.21 -4.24
N LYS A 81 -23.99 0.21 -5.46
CA LYS A 81 -24.20 1.39 -6.31
C LYS A 81 -22.92 2.17 -6.58
N LEU A 82 -21.77 1.48 -6.68
CA LEU A 82 -20.48 2.09 -6.96
C LEU A 82 -20.31 2.35 -8.46
N PRO A 83 -19.88 3.54 -8.87
CA PRO A 83 -19.54 3.81 -10.26
C PRO A 83 -18.25 3.07 -10.62
N LEU A 84 -18.38 1.90 -11.25
CA LEU A 84 -17.25 1.05 -11.63
C LEU A 84 -16.49 1.66 -12.81
N LYS A 85 -15.26 2.12 -12.58
CA LYS A 85 -14.35 2.64 -13.62
C LYS A 85 -13.47 1.56 -14.24
N GLY A 86 -13.41 0.38 -13.66
CA GLY A 86 -12.61 -0.76 -14.06
C GLY A 86 -12.27 -1.65 -12.89
N ILE A 87 -11.55 -2.73 -13.16
CA ILE A 87 -11.00 -3.63 -12.15
C ILE A 87 -9.48 -3.60 -12.27
N LEU A 88 -8.79 -3.37 -11.16
CA LEU A 88 -7.35 -3.53 -11.06
C LEU A 88 -7.05 -5.01 -10.85
N ALA A 89 -6.38 -5.64 -11.82
CA ALA A 89 -5.74 -6.93 -11.64
C ALA A 89 -4.30 -6.69 -11.20
N GLN A 90 -3.89 -7.31 -10.10
CA GLN A 90 -2.57 -7.12 -9.49
C GLN A 90 -1.98 -8.46 -9.08
N GLU A 91 -0.68 -8.63 -9.29
CA GLU A 91 0.07 -9.80 -8.82
C GLU A 91 -0.10 -9.97 -7.31
N TYR A 92 -0.42 -11.20 -6.87
CA TYR A 92 -0.55 -11.51 -5.44
C TYR A 92 0.82 -11.66 -4.81
N ILE A 93 1.06 -10.93 -3.74
CA ILE A 93 2.28 -11.03 -2.93
C ILE A 93 1.91 -11.61 -1.57
N GLU A 94 2.52 -12.74 -1.22
CA GLU A 94 2.35 -13.36 0.08
C GLU A 94 3.35 -12.81 1.09
N GLY A 95 2.89 -12.51 2.31
CA GLY A 95 3.76 -12.04 3.39
C GLY A 95 3.01 -11.36 4.52
N THR A 96 3.77 -10.79 5.43
CA THR A 96 3.24 -10.00 6.55
C THR A 96 2.85 -8.61 6.08
N GLN A 97 1.65 -8.20 6.46
CA GLN A 97 1.13 -6.87 6.14
C GLN A 97 1.66 -5.83 7.11
N LEU A 98 2.27 -4.80 6.58
CA LEU A 98 2.80 -3.64 7.29
C LEU A 98 2.16 -2.37 6.76
N ILE A 99 2.20 -1.30 7.55
CA ILE A 99 1.81 0.04 7.11
C ILE A 99 3.03 0.95 7.10
N ILE A 100 3.15 1.74 6.03
CA ILE A 100 4.15 2.81 5.92
C ILE A 100 3.43 4.06 5.46
N GLY A 101 3.45 5.11 6.29
CA GLY A 101 2.80 6.38 5.99
C GLY A 101 3.78 7.54 6.03
N ILE A 102 3.52 8.57 5.22
CA ILE A 102 4.14 9.89 5.36
C ILE A 102 3.05 10.91 5.53
N LYS A 103 3.23 11.85 6.43
CA LYS A 103 2.31 12.95 6.63
C LYS A 103 3.06 14.27 6.79
N LYS A 104 2.54 15.32 6.18
CA LYS A 104 3.06 16.66 6.40
C LYS A 104 2.72 17.11 7.83
N ASP A 105 3.75 17.61 8.52
CA ASP A 105 3.66 18.07 9.89
C ASP A 105 4.07 19.54 9.96
N PRO A 106 3.38 20.39 10.73
CA PRO A 106 3.68 21.82 10.80
C PRO A 106 5.04 22.13 11.43
N THR A 107 5.53 21.25 12.33
CA THR A 107 6.79 21.46 13.05
C THR A 107 7.96 20.78 12.34
N PHE A 108 7.75 19.52 11.90
CA PHE A 108 8.81 18.67 11.36
C PHE A 108 8.84 18.63 9.85
N ASN A 109 7.97 19.37 9.19
CA ASN A 109 7.71 19.36 7.75
C ASN A 109 7.07 18.05 7.27
N HIS A 110 7.74 16.89 7.42
CA HIS A 110 7.17 15.58 7.17
C HIS A 110 7.64 14.57 8.20
N VAL A 111 6.75 13.66 8.56
CA VAL A 111 7.04 12.50 9.43
C VAL A 111 6.71 11.23 8.67
N ILE A 112 7.48 10.17 8.95
CA ILE A 112 7.19 8.80 8.51
C ILE A 112 6.63 8.02 9.68
N LEU A 113 5.58 7.23 9.40
CA LEU A 113 4.97 6.28 10.29
C LEU A 113 5.23 4.86 9.77
N PHE A 114 5.54 3.95 10.67
CA PHE A 114 5.71 2.53 10.37
C PHE A 114 5.04 1.69 11.46
N GLY A 115 4.41 0.56 11.08
CA GLY A 115 3.78 -0.37 12.00
C GLY A 115 3.23 -1.63 11.35
N LEU A 116 2.55 -2.45 12.17
CA LEU A 116 1.77 -3.57 11.62
C LEU A 116 0.58 -3.05 10.83
N GLY A 117 0.31 -3.71 9.68
CA GLY A 117 -0.83 -3.44 8.82
C GLY A 117 -2.07 -4.30 9.15
N GLY A 118 -3.10 -4.13 8.35
CA GLY A 118 -4.36 -4.85 8.49
C GLY A 118 -5.14 -4.49 9.76
N ILE A 119 -5.98 -5.40 10.23
CA ILE A 119 -6.83 -5.21 11.41
C ILE A 119 -6.06 -4.89 12.70
N PHE A 120 -4.79 -5.27 12.77
CA PHE A 120 -3.95 -5.02 13.95
C PHE A 120 -3.58 -3.55 14.12
N THR A 121 -3.52 -2.76 13.05
CA THR A 121 -3.25 -1.31 13.13
C THR A 121 -4.34 -0.59 13.91
N GLU A 122 -5.59 -0.93 13.67
CA GLU A 122 -6.75 -0.27 14.28
C GLU A 122 -6.92 -0.63 15.76
N ILE A 123 -6.56 -1.87 16.13
CA ILE A 123 -6.78 -2.38 17.49
C ILE A 123 -5.61 -2.05 18.41
N LEU A 124 -4.37 -2.18 17.93
CA LEU A 124 -3.18 -2.14 18.80
C LEU A 124 -2.47 -0.79 18.80
N ASN A 125 -2.69 0.07 17.81
CA ASN A 125 -1.91 1.31 17.58
C ASN A 125 -0.39 1.07 17.74
N ASP A 126 0.08 -0.05 17.13
CA ASP A 126 1.47 -0.47 17.23
C ASP A 126 2.27 0.18 16.10
N VAL A 127 2.63 1.42 16.30
CA VAL A 127 3.31 2.26 15.32
C VAL A 127 4.47 3.03 15.92
N SER A 128 5.50 3.28 15.11
CA SER A 128 6.62 4.17 15.41
C SER A 128 6.62 5.32 14.42
N ILE A 129 7.06 6.51 14.86
CA ILE A 129 7.04 7.75 14.05
C ILE A 129 8.41 8.41 14.15
N ARG A 130 8.91 8.91 12.99
CA ARG A 130 10.16 9.69 12.91
C ARG A 130 9.99 10.87 11.95
N LYS A 131 10.84 11.89 12.14
CA LYS A 131 10.96 12.99 11.17
C LYS A 131 11.63 12.49 9.88
N CYS A 132 11.12 12.89 8.72
CA CYS A 132 11.75 12.61 7.42
C CYS A 132 12.90 13.58 7.10
N PRO A 133 13.97 13.11 6.41
CA PRO A 133 14.28 11.70 6.12
C PRO A 133 14.90 11.01 7.34
N ILE A 134 14.88 9.68 7.36
CA ILE A 134 15.50 8.84 8.40
C ILE A 134 16.80 8.18 7.92
N ALA A 135 17.67 7.82 8.86
CA ALA A 135 18.84 6.98 8.65
C ALA A 135 18.50 5.48 8.86
N LEU A 136 19.45 4.59 8.54
CA LEU A 136 19.26 3.13 8.73
C LEU A 136 19.10 2.74 10.20
N GLU A 137 19.82 3.43 11.07
CA GLU A 137 19.75 3.24 12.52
C GLU A 137 18.38 3.62 13.06
N GLU A 138 17.83 4.75 12.59
CA GLU A 138 16.47 5.17 12.98
C GLU A 138 15.41 4.20 12.46
N ALA A 139 15.58 3.65 11.24
CA ALA A 139 14.69 2.62 10.71
C ALA A 139 14.74 1.33 11.54
N GLU A 140 15.91 0.96 12.06
CA GLU A 140 16.07 -0.17 12.95
C GLU A 140 15.38 0.09 14.29
N ASP A 141 15.58 1.26 14.90
CA ASP A 141 14.93 1.67 16.14
C ASP A 141 13.40 1.64 15.98
N MET A 142 12.86 2.12 14.84
CA MET A 142 11.43 2.07 14.57
C MET A 142 10.87 0.64 14.62
N ILE A 143 11.61 -0.35 14.11
CA ILE A 143 11.21 -1.76 14.17
C ILE A 143 11.23 -2.28 15.61
N TYR A 144 12.26 -1.95 16.39
CA TYR A 144 12.42 -2.43 17.75
C TYR A 144 11.51 -1.74 18.78
N GLU A 145 10.99 -0.57 18.48
CA GLU A 145 9.99 0.13 19.30
C GLU A 145 8.61 -0.51 19.25
N LEU A 146 8.30 -1.27 18.18
CA LEU A 146 7.00 -1.92 18.06
C LEU A 146 6.79 -2.96 19.17
N LYS A 147 5.58 -3.04 19.69
CA LYS A 147 5.16 -4.14 20.58
C LYS A 147 5.28 -5.48 19.90
N SER A 148 5.03 -5.49 18.58
CA SER A 148 5.09 -6.67 17.70
C SER A 148 6.49 -7.02 17.19
N LYS A 149 7.56 -6.38 17.68
CA LYS A 149 8.96 -6.58 17.23
C LYS A 149 9.41 -8.04 17.13
N LYS A 150 8.85 -8.94 17.96
CA LYS A 150 9.13 -10.38 17.89
C LYS A 150 8.86 -11.02 16.52
N LEU A 151 7.97 -10.45 15.72
CA LEU A 151 7.72 -10.91 14.35
C LEU A 151 8.96 -10.74 13.47
N PHE A 152 9.76 -9.71 13.71
CA PHE A 152 10.99 -9.40 12.97
C PHE A 152 12.20 -10.19 13.48
N GLU A 153 12.06 -10.93 14.59
CA GLU A 153 13.08 -11.79 15.18
C GLU A 153 12.90 -13.26 14.81
N GLY A 154 11.92 -13.61 13.98
CA GLY A 154 11.67 -14.99 13.54
C GLY A 154 10.66 -15.74 14.41
N PHE A 155 9.51 -15.17 14.67
CA PHE A 155 8.45 -15.79 15.48
C PHE A 155 7.65 -16.82 14.67
N ARG A 156 7.48 -18.05 15.20
CA ARG A 156 6.65 -19.13 14.63
C ARG A 156 6.90 -19.39 13.14
N ASN A 157 8.15 -19.50 12.74
CA ASN A 157 8.58 -19.72 11.33
C ASN A 157 8.31 -18.54 10.38
N ILE A 158 7.83 -17.41 10.87
CA ILE A 158 7.74 -16.18 10.07
C ILE A 158 9.16 -15.61 9.97
N GLN A 159 9.69 -15.57 8.75
CA GLN A 159 10.97 -14.93 8.47
C GLN A 159 10.72 -13.68 7.63
N LEU A 160 11.16 -12.55 8.13
CA LEU A 160 11.01 -11.26 7.46
C LEU A 160 12.39 -10.68 7.13
N ASN A 161 12.55 -10.15 5.93
CA ASN A 161 13.79 -9.50 5.52
C ASN A 161 13.90 -8.10 6.14
N LYS A 162 14.41 -8.03 7.38
CA LYS A 162 14.60 -6.77 8.10
C LYS A 162 15.48 -5.76 7.35
N GLU A 163 16.55 -6.22 6.73
CA GLU A 163 17.48 -5.33 6.01
C GLU A 163 16.80 -4.68 4.80
N LEU A 164 15.95 -5.44 4.10
CA LEU A 164 15.15 -4.89 3.01
C LEU A 164 14.13 -3.87 3.54
N LEU A 165 13.47 -4.17 4.66
CA LEU A 165 12.51 -3.26 5.29
C LEU A 165 13.18 -1.95 5.71
N LYS A 166 14.32 -2.00 6.40
CA LYS A 166 15.08 -0.80 6.79
C LYS A 166 15.41 0.08 5.58
N LYS A 167 15.92 -0.54 4.51
CA LYS A 167 16.19 0.18 3.25
C LYS A 167 14.94 0.81 2.66
N SER A 168 13.82 0.08 2.65
CA SER A 168 12.55 0.60 2.14
C SER A 168 12.05 1.79 2.94
N LEU A 169 12.12 1.74 4.28
CA LEU A 169 11.74 2.86 5.15
C LEU A 169 12.59 4.10 4.87
N VAL A 170 13.92 3.92 4.75
CA VAL A 170 14.85 5.02 4.43
C VAL A 170 14.52 5.63 3.06
N GLU A 171 14.35 4.81 2.01
CA GLU A 171 14.05 5.31 0.68
C GLU A 171 12.71 6.02 0.60
N ILE A 172 11.66 5.47 1.21
CA ILE A 172 10.33 6.11 1.29
C ILE A 172 10.42 7.44 2.04
N SER A 173 11.19 7.52 3.14
CA SER A 173 11.33 8.74 3.93
C SER A 173 11.95 9.92 3.15
N LYS A 174 12.66 9.64 2.07
CA LYS A 174 13.26 10.66 1.17
C LYS A 174 12.26 11.26 0.17
N LEU A 175 11.07 10.63 0.02
CA LEU A 175 10.07 11.04 -0.96
C LEU A 175 9.71 12.54 -0.88
N PRO A 176 9.46 13.14 0.32
CA PRO A 176 9.11 14.55 0.42
C PRO A 176 10.21 15.52 -0.03
N GLN A 177 11.46 15.09 -0.07
CA GLN A 177 12.56 15.93 -0.55
C GLN A 177 12.47 16.16 -2.06
N LYS A 178 12.03 15.15 -2.82
CA LYS A 178 11.87 15.19 -4.27
C LYS A 178 10.47 15.64 -4.70
N HIS A 179 9.47 15.44 -3.86
CA HIS A 179 8.05 15.73 -4.12
C HIS A 179 7.49 16.64 -3.02
N LYS A 180 7.88 17.91 -3.04
CA LYS A 180 7.57 18.91 -1.98
C LYS A 180 6.08 19.17 -1.77
N ASN A 181 5.23 18.86 -2.76
CA ASN A 181 3.78 19.03 -2.71
C ASN A 181 3.03 17.84 -2.09
N ILE A 182 3.74 16.77 -1.69
CA ILE A 182 3.12 15.65 -0.99
C ILE A 182 2.65 16.11 0.39
N GLN A 183 1.36 15.88 0.68
CA GLN A 183 0.75 16.08 1.99
C GLN A 183 0.70 14.77 2.78
N GLU A 184 0.40 13.68 2.08
CA GLU A 184 0.22 12.37 2.68
C GLU A 184 0.62 11.29 1.68
N LEU A 185 1.29 10.27 2.16
CA LEU A 185 1.47 8.96 1.53
C LEU A 185 0.93 7.92 2.49
N ASP A 186 0.11 7.01 2.00
CA ASP A 186 -0.32 5.81 2.70
C ASP A 186 -0.02 4.59 1.84
N ILE A 187 0.81 3.69 2.38
CA ILE A 187 1.09 2.36 1.83
C ILE A 187 0.49 1.35 2.81
N ASN A 188 -0.68 0.84 2.49
CA ASN A 188 -1.42 -0.10 3.34
C ASN A 188 -2.19 -1.13 2.50
N PRO A 189 -1.60 -2.35 2.33
CA PRO A 189 -0.39 -2.83 2.99
C PRO A 189 0.92 -2.62 2.19
N TYR A 190 2.03 -2.53 2.91
CA TYR A 190 3.34 -2.94 2.45
C TYR A 190 3.53 -4.42 2.85
N ILE A 191 3.73 -5.31 1.89
CA ILE A 191 3.88 -6.75 2.16
C ILE A 191 5.36 -7.09 2.26
N LEU A 192 5.75 -7.74 3.35
CA LEU A 192 7.11 -8.19 3.59
C LEU A 192 7.16 -9.69 3.84
N ASN A 193 8.11 -10.37 3.20
CA ASN A 193 8.49 -11.76 3.49
C ASN A 193 10.01 -11.92 3.57
N SER A 194 10.52 -13.14 3.59
CA SER A 194 11.97 -13.41 3.69
C SER A 194 12.77 -12.99 2.46
N LYS A 195 12.12 -12.78 1.31
CA LYS A 195 12.78 -12.52 0.02
C LYS A 195 12.45 -11.15 -0.56
N ALA A 196 11.23 -10.66 -0.36
CA ALA A 196 10.69 -9.48 -1.01
C ALA A 196 9.96 -8.57 -0.05
N GLY A 197 9.88 -7.29 -0.43
CA GLY A 197 9.04 -6.29 0.21
C GLY A 197 8.40 -5.42 -0.88
N SER A 198 7.07 -5.29 -0.88
CA SER A 198 6.34 -4.61 -1.96
C SER A 198 5.24 -3.69 -1.43
N ALA A 199 5.14 -2.50 -2.00
CA ALA A 199 4.04 -1.57 -1.76
C ALA A 199 2.82 -1.98 -2.61
N VAL A 200 1.80 -2.55 -1.96
CA VAL A 200 0.66 -3.20 -2.64
C VAL A 200 -0.51 -2.27 -2.85
N ASP A 201 -0.86 -1.49 -1.84
CA ASP A 201 -1.88 -0.45 -1.98
C ASP A 201 -1.27 0.91 -1.61
N ILE A 202 -1.39 1.87 -2.52
CA ILE A 202 -0.66 3.14 -2.46
C ILE A 202 -1.66 4.27 -2.67
N ARG A 203 -1.70 5.20 -1.72
CA ARG A 203 -2.47 6.43 -1.83
C ARG A 203 -1.57 7.63 -1.57
N ILE A 204 -1.51 8.55 -2.52
CA ILE A 204 -0.77 9.82 -2.39
C ILE A 204 -1.75 10.97 -2.44
N VAL A 205 -1.63 11.89 -1.48
CA VAL A 205 -2.38 13.14 -1.44
C VAL A 205 -1.42 14.29 -1.69
N LEU A 206 -1.75 15.14 -2.66
CA LEU A 206 -0.97 16.32 -3.02
C LEU A 206 -1.68 17.59 -2.57
N ASN A 207 -0.90 18.59 -2.22
CA ASN A 207 -1.38 19.98 -2.13
C ASN A 207 -1.02 20.70 -3.42
N TYR A 208 -2.02 21.15 -4.14
CA TYR A 208 -1.85 22.15 -5.18
C TYR A 208 -2.00 23.52 -4.51
N GLY A 209 -0.91 24.02 -3.92
CA GLY A 209 -0.84 25.43 -3.53
C GLY A 209 -1.10 26.29 -4.76
N GLN A 210 -1.77 27.43 -4.57
CA GLN A 210 -1.87 28.46 -5.60
C GLN A 210 -0.47 28.75 -6.12
N PHE A 211 -0.26 28.45 -7.40
CA PHE A 211 0.87 29.03 -8.12
C PHE A 211 0.60 30.52 -8.17
N SER A 212 1.22 31.28 -7.28
CA SER A 212 1.37 32.72 -7.39
C SER A 212 2.64 33.03 -8.17
#